data_2a464f2a820681bd78c09610325d9ae9
#
_entry.id   2a464f2a820681bd78c09610325d9ae9
#
_cell.length_a   1.000
_cell.length_b   1.000
_cell.length_c   1.000
_cell.angle_alpha   90.00
_cell.angle_beta   90.00
_cell.angle_gamma   90.00
#
_symmetry.space_group_name_H-M   'P 1'
#
loop_
_entity.id
_entity.type
_entity.pdbx_description
1 polymer ?
#
loop_
_entity_poly.entity_id
_entity_poly.type
_entity_poly.pdbx_seq_one_letter_code
_entity_poly.pdbx_strand_id
1 'polypeptide(L)'
;MGITGNIYGINGPVITIQGNLGYKMNEMVYVGEHRLVGEVIRLSKEKTTIQVYEETSGLKPGEEVAGAGCAISVKLAPGILNNIFDGIERPLQKIAEKSGAFIPTGAQADALDREKLWETHITVQEGDEVAGGSIIAEVPETKSIVHRVMLPPGVSGTVTAVKPDGDYTICDEIVTIRTTDGGTRALTMTQEWPIRKPRPVKDRYPADRPLVTGQRI
;
A
#
# COMPACT_ATOMS: atom_id res chain seq x y z
N MET A 1 -9.51 -12.08 -14.55
CA MET A 1 -8.20 -12.32 -15.21
C MET A 1 -7.52 -10.97 -15.32
N GLY A 2 -6.26 -10.89 -14.89
CA GLY A 2 -5.48 -9.66 -15.05
C GLY A 2 -5.15 -9.41 -16.53
N ILE A 3 -4.92 -8.15 -16.88
CA ILE A 3 -4.48 -7.76 -18.22
C ILE A 3 -3.03 -8.20 -18.37
N THR A 4 -2.70 -8.82 -19.51
CA THR A 4 -1.32 -9.19 -19.83
C THR A 4 -0.93 -8.64 -21.19
N GLY A 5 0.33 -8.26 -21.32
CA GLY A 5 0.95 -7.80 -22.56
C GLY A 5 2.40 -8.24 -22.60
N ASN A 6 3.08 -7.96 -23.70
CA ASN A 6 4.48 -8.35 -23.86
C ASN A 6 5.35 -7.11 -24.08
N ILE A 7 6.56 -7.15 -23.54
CA ILE A 7 7.56 -6.10 -23.74
C ILE A 7 7.85 -5.96 -25.24
N TYR A 8 7.60 -4.76 -25.76
CA TYR A 8 7.95 -4.39 -27.13
C TYR A 8 9.34 -3.74 -27.20
N GLY A 9 9.66 -2.88 -26.25
CA GLY A 9 10.94 -2.18 -26.19
C GLY A 9 11.34 -1.80 -24.78
N ILE A 10 12.64 -1.69 -24.55
CA ILE A 10 13.27 -1.36 -23.28
C ILE A 10 14.20 -0.19 -23.50
N ASN A 11 14.08 0.83 -22.65
CA ASN A 11 14.96 2.01 -22.66
C ASN A 11 15.28 2.42 -21.21
N GLY A 12 16.35 1.89 -20.65
CA GLY A 12 16.67 2.05 -19.24
C GLY A 12 15.51 1.55 -18.36
N PRO A 13 15.05 2.32 -17.37
CA PRO A 13 13.97 1.92 -16.48
C PRO A 13 12.58 1.97 -17.14
N VAL A 14 12.49 2.37 -18.41
CA VAL A 14 11.23 2.52 -19.12
C VAL A 14 11.03 1.39 -20.13
N ILE A 15 9.93 0.68 -20.00
CA ILE A 15 9.52 -0.31 -20.97
C ILE A 15 8.27 0.13 -21.74
N THR A 16 8.08 -0.41 -22.92
CA THR A 16 6.91 -0.15 -23.74
C THR A 16 6.24 -1.46 -24.14
N ILE A 17 4.92 -1.44 -24.15
CA ILE A 17 4.05 -2.50 -24.69
C ILE A 17 3.35 -1.91 -25.92
N GLN A 18 3.15 -2.71 -26.94
CA GLN A 18 2.41 -2.30 -28.12
C GLN A 18 0.91 -2.25 -27.83
N GLY A 19 0.29 -1.12 -28.16
CA GLY A 19 -1.14 -0.89 -27.97
C GLY A 19 -1.54 -0.52 -26.53
N ASN A 20 -2.84 -0.31 -26.38
CA ASN A 20 -3.50 -0.19 -25.06
C ASN A 20 -4.37 -1.43 -24.85
N LEU A 21 -3.86 -2.37 -24.05
CA LEU A 21 -4.52 -3.65 -23.80
C LEU A 21 -5.57 -3.58 -22.66
N GLY A 22 -5.90 -2.35 -22.21
CA GLY A 22 -6.86 -2.12 -21.12
C GLY A 22 -6.22 -1.75 -19.78
N TYR A 23 -4.90 -1.58 -19.74
CA TYR A 23 -4.22 -1.02 -18.56
C TYR A 23 -4.79 0.34 -18.20
N LYS A 24 -4.74 0.65 -16.91
CA LYS A 24 -5.16 1.95 -16.38
C LYS A 24 -3.94 2.82 -16.10
N MET A 25 -4.14 4.13 -16.12
CA MET A 25 -3.10 5.07 -15.69
C MET A 25 -2.74 4.87 -14.22
N ASN A 26 -1.46 4.86 -13.91
CA ASN A 26 -0.89 4.58 -12.59
C ASN A 26 -1.17 3.14 -12.08
N GLU A 27 -1.55 2.24 -12.95
CA GLU A 27 -1.72 0.82 -12.58
C GLU A 27 -0.36 0.19 -12.28
N MET A 28 -0.29 -0.55 -11.19
CA MET A 28 0.86 -1.40 -10.87
C MET A 28 0.92 -2.57 -11.84
N VAL A 29 2.10 -2.89 -12.29
CA VAL A 29 2.36 -4.03 -13.17
C VAL A 29 3.57 -4.83 -12.69
N TYR A 30 3.59 -6.09 -13.02
CA TYR A 30 4.72 -6.99 -12.82
C TYR A 30 5.36 -7.31 -14.17
N VAL A 31 6.67 -7.06 -14.26
CA VAL A 31 7.42 -7.11 -15.53
C VAL A 31 8.40 -8.26 -15.55
N GLY A 32 8.31 -9.08 -16.59
CA GLY A 32 9.22 -10.18 -16.86
C GLY A 32 9.12 -11.34 -15.88
N GLU A 33 10.00 -12.31 -16.07
CA GLU A 33 10.06 -13.54 -15.25
C GLU A 33 10.33 -13.25 -13.76
N HIS A 34 11.13 -12.23 -13.47
CA HIS A 34 11.45 -11.81 -12.11
C HIS A 34 10.35 -10.97 -11.44
N ARG A 35 9.24 -10.70 -12.17
CA ARG A 35 8.09 -9.93 -11.67
C ARG A 35 8.49 -8.58 -11.08
N LEU A 36 9.34 -7.84 -11.78
CA LEU A 36 9.78 -6.51 -11.37
C LEU A 36 8.59 -5.57 -11.26
N VAL A 37 8.55 -4.79 -10.20
CA VAL A 37 7.45 -3.85 -9.97
C VAL A 37 7.61 -2.64 -10.89
N GLY A 38 6.54 -2.30 -11.58
CA GLY A 38 6.45 -1.12 -12.43
C GLY A 38 5.10 -0.43 -12.34
N GLU A 39 5.01 0.73 -12.95
CA GLU A 39 3.80 1.56 -12.99
C GLU A 39 3.55 2.06 -14.42
N VAL A 40 2.29 2.03 -14.84
CA VAL A 40 1.87 2.61 -16.11
C VAL A 40 1.92 4.13 -16.02
N ILE A 41 2.87 4.75 -16.73
CA ILE A 41 3.09 6.20 -16.70
C ILE A 41 2.51 6.95 -17.92
N ARG A 42 2.17 6.22 -18.99
CA ARG A 42 1.56 6.79 -20.19
C ARG A 42 0.77 5.76 -20.96
N LEU A 43 -0.41 6.17 -21.40
CA LEU A 43 -1.28 5.38 -22.27
C LEU A 43 -1.53 6.14 -23.58
N SER A 44 -1.40 5.45 -24.69
CA SER A 44 -1.81 5.91 -26.02
C SER A 44 -2.47 4.77 -26.78
N LYS A 45 -3.11 5.06 -27.92
CA LYS A 45 -3.69 4.01 -28.77
C LYS A 45 -2.63 3.02 -29.30
N GLU A 46 -1.42 3.50 -29.53
CA GLU A 46 -0.34 2.75 -30.16
C GLU A 46 0.57 2.05 -29.15
N LYS A 47 0.69 2.60 -27.94
CA LYS A 47 1.61 2.05 -26.93
C LYS A 47 1.23 2.39 -25.52
N THR A 48 1.55 1.47 -24.61
CA THR A 48 1.56 1.64 -23.17
C THR A 48 3.00 1.81 -22.70
N THR A 49 3.30 2.85 -21.92
CA THR A 49 4.63 3.10 -21.37
C THR A 49 4.60 2.84 -19.86
N ILE A 50 5.58 2.09 -19.40
CA ILE A 50 5.69 1.62 -18.01
C ILE A 50 7.06 2.02 -17.48
N GLN A 51 7.10 2.56 -16.28
CA GLN A 51 8.32 2.76 -15.53
C GLN A 51 8.51 1.59 -14.57
N VAL A 52 9.66 0.94 -14.65
CA VAL A 52 10.07 -0.12 -13.72
C VAL A 52 10.89 0.51 -12.59
N TYR A 53 10.66 0.07 -11.37
CA TYR A 53 11.31 0.62 -10.16
C TYR A 53 12.57 -0.14 -9.74
N GLU A 54 12.88 -1.20 -10.46
CA GLU A 54 14.08 -2.00 -10.26
C GLU A 54 14.98 -1.97 -11.50
N GLU A 55 16.18 -2.52 -11.37
CA GLU A 55 17.13 -2.66 -12.48
C GLU A 55 16.53 -3.55 -13.58
N THR A 56 16.49 -3.04 -14.79
CA THR A 56 15.91 -3.71 -15.95
C THR A 56 16.93 -4.53 -16.75
N SER A 57 18.18 -4.57 -16.30
CA SER A 57 19.21 -5.39 -16.92
C SER A 57 18.81 -6.87 -16.91
N GLY A 58 18.81 -7.48 -18.10
CA GLY A 58 18.39 -8.86 -18.26
C GLY A 58 16.96 -9.05 -18.77
N LEU A 59 16.08 -8.04 -18.72
CA LEU A 59 14.79 -8.09 -19.40
C LEU A 59 14.94 -8.18 -20.90
N LYS A 60 14.05 -8.92 -21.55
CA LYS A 60 14.06 -9.13 -23.00
C LYS A 60 12.73 -8.70 -23.62
N PRO A 61 12.74 -8.16 -24.86
CA PRO A 61 11.52 -8.04 -25.65
C PRO A 61 10.80 -9.38 -25.74
N GLY A 62 9.48 -9.36 -25.62
CA GLY A 62 8.64 -10.56 -25.64
C GLY A 62 8.29 -11.11 -24.26
N GLU A 63 8.99 -10.74 -23.19
CA GLU A 63 8.60 -11.14 -21.82
C GLU A 63 7.26 -10.54 -21.42
N GLU A 64 6.54 -11.25 -20.54
CA GLU A 64 5.21 -10.89 -20.09
C GLU A 64 5.23 -9.67 -19.14
N VAL A 65 4.20 -8.87 -19.28
CA VAL A 65 3.86 -7.80 -18.35
C VAL A 65 2.44 -8.00 -17.85
N ALA A 66 2.28 -8.29 -16.58
CA ALA A 66 0.99 -8.58 -15.97
C ALA A 66 0.48 -7.37 -15.15
N GLY A 67 -0.73 -6.88 -15.47
CA GLY A 67 -1.40 -5.84 -14.70
C GLY A 67 -1.89 -6.37 -13.35
N ALA A 68 -1.71 -5.58 -12.30
CA ALA A 68 -2.21 -5.92 -10.96
C ALA A 68 -3.69 -5.54 -10.77
N GLY A 69 -4.27 -4.75 -11.70
CA GLY A 69 -5.64 -4.25 -11.61
C GLY A 69 -5.85 -3.12 -10.59
N CYS A 70 -4.81 -2.72 -9.87
CA CYS A 70 -4.83 -1.66 -8.86
C CYS A 70 -3.62 -0.74 -9.02
N ALA A 71 -3.68 0.45 -8.44
CA ALA A 71 -2.54 1.37 -8.37
C ALA A 71 -1.52 0.86 -7.34
N ILE A 72 -0.26 1.32 -7.47
CA ILE A 72 0.74 1.07 -6.43
C ILE A 72 0.22 1.61 -5.10
N SER A 73 0.18 0.74 -4.11
CA SER A 73 -0.36 1.02 -2.79
C SER A 73 0.63 0.59 -1.72
N VAL A 74 0.59 1.24 -0.58
CA VAL A 74 1.33 0.87 0.63
C VAL A 74 0.38 0.28 1.66
N LYS A 75 0.88 -0.64 2.48
CA LYS A 75 0.15 -1.24 3.59
C LYS A 75 0.39 -0.45 4.87
N LEU A 76 -0.64 0.20 5.34
CA LEU A 76 -0.61 1.00 6.56
C LEU A 76 -1.22 0.19 7.71
N ALA A 77 -0.43 -0.11 8.74
CA ALA A 77 -0.85 -0.80 9.95
C ALA A 77 0.17 -0.56 11.08
N PRO A 78 -0.07 -0.99 12.31
CA PRO A 78 0.96 -1.00 13.36
C PRO A 78 2.19 -1.79 12.90
N GLY A 79 3.39 -1.27 13.16
CA GLY A 79 4.65 -1.87 12.77
C GLY A 79 5.38 -1.17 11.62
N ILE A 80 4.84 -0.09 11.07
CA ILE A 80 5.55 0.76 10.10
C ILE A 80 6.69 1.52 10.79
N LEU A 81 6.45 2.00 12.01
CA LEU A 81 7.45 2.77 12.74
C LEU A 81 8.66 1.91 13.13
N ASN A 82 9.83 2.55 13.15
CA ASN A 82 11.14 1.92 13.44
C ASN A 82 11.60 0.87 12.40
N ASN A 83 10.97 0.81 11.24
CA ASN A 83 11.43 0.01 10.11
C ASN A 83 12.01 0.90 9.01
N ILE A 84 12.87 0.31 8.19
CA ILE A 84 13.48 0.97 7.03
C ILE A 84 12.93 0.33 5.77
N PHE A 85 12.31 1.13 4.93
CA PHE A 85 11.72 0.69 3.67
C PHE A 85 12.40 1.39 2.49
N ASP A 86 12.33 0.77 1.33
CA ASP A 86 12.64 1.43 0.07
C ASP A 86 11.42 2.18 -0.49
N GLY A 87 11.57 2.76 -1.71
CA GLY A 87 10.53 3.56 -2.35
C GLY A 87 9.24 2.82 -2.75
N ILE A 88 9.23 1.49 -2.67
CA ILE A 88 8.05 0.64 -2.94
C ILE A 88 7.64 -0.22 -1.73
N GLU A 89 7.99 0.25 -0.54
CA GLU A 89 7.65 -0.37 0.76
C GLU A 89 8.26 -1.77 0.97
N ARG A 90 9.43 -2.07 0.39
CA ARG A 90 10.13 -3.31 0.71
C ARG A 90 10.94 -3.14 2.02
N PRO A 91 10.79 -4.04 3.00
CA PRO A 91 11.47 -3.93 4.28
C PRO A 91 12.95 -4.32 4.13
N LEU A 92 13.84 -3.34 4.12
CA LEU A 92 15.27 -3.54 3.82
C LEU A 92 15.98 -4.44 4.82
N GLN A 93 15.63 -4.38 6.10
CA GLN A 93 16.20 -5.25 7.12
C GLN A 93 15.88 -6.73 6.87
N LYS A 94 14.60 -7.05 6.61
CA LYS A 94 14.17 -8.42 6.31
C LYS A 94 14.81 -8.95 5.02
N ILE A 95 15.00 -8.09 4.02
CA ILE A 95 15.69 -8.46 2.79
C ILE A 95 17.16 -8.73 3.07
N ALA A 96 17.84 -7.88 3.85
CA ALA A 96 19.24 -8.06 4.21
C ALA A 96 19.50 -9.34 5.02
N GLU A 97 18.58 -9.72 5.91
CA GLU A 97 18.65 -10.98 6.66
C GLU A 97 18.61 -12.21 5.74
N LYS A 98 17.88 -12.14 4.63
CA LYS A 98 17.72 -13.24 3.66
C LYS A 98 18.82 -13.30 2.61
N SER A 99 19.26 -12.15 2.13
CA SER A 99 20.13 -12.03 0.94
C SER A 99 21.46 -11.32 1.19
N GLY A 100 21.73 -10.86 2.42
CA GLY A 100 22.96 -10.14 2.76
C GLY A 100 22.94 -8.68 2.31
N ALA A 101 24.10 -8.13 1.96
CA ALA A 101 24.27 -6.70 1.69
C ALA A 101 23.64 -6.22 0.36
N PHE A 102 23.28 -7.12 -0.53
CA PHE A 102 22.73 -6.80 -1.83
C PHE A 102 21.27 -7.19 -1.95
N ILE A 103 20.45 -6.34 -2.55
CA ILE A 103 19.04 -6.63 -2.83
C ILE A 103 18.97 -7.42 -4.14
N PRO A 104 18.54 -8.68 -4.13
CA PRO A 104 18.36 -9.44 -5.36
C PRO A 104 17.24 -8.84 -6.23
N THR A 105 17.38 -8.96 -7.53
CA THR A 105 16.36 -8.56 -8.50
C THR A 105 15.05 -9.28 -8.22
N GLY A 106 13.93 -8.55 -8.17
CA GLY A 106 12.62 -9.11 -7.88
C GLY A 106 12.41 -9.56 -6.43
N ALA A 107 13.29 -9.15 -5.50
CA ALA A 107 13.14 -9.51 -4.08
C ALA A 107 11.81 -9.01 -3.53
N GLN A 108 11.02 -9.93 -2.97
CA GLN A 108 9.77 -9.63 -2.30
C GLN A 108 9.82 -10.06 -0.84
N ALA A 109 9.31 -9.20 0.03
CA ALA A 109 9.11 -9.50 1.43
C ALA A 109 7.87 -8.75 1.92
N ASP A 110 7.13 -9.36 2.86
CA ASP A 110 6.01 -8.67 3.49
C ASP A 110 6.51 -7.44 4.24
N ALA A 111 5.95 -6.29 3.91
CA ALA A 111 6.32 -5.01 4.50
C ALA A 111 6.18 -5.03 6.02
N LEU A 112 5.10 -5.63 6.51
CA LEU A 112 4.75 -5.68 7.92
C LEU A 112 4.85 -7.11 8.46
N ASP A 113 5.00 -7.23 9.78
CA ASP A 113 4.96 -8.50 10.48
C ASP A 113 3.50 -8.91 10.72
N ARG A 114 3.10 -10.04 10.11
CA ARG A 114 1.73 -10.56 10.19
C ARG A 114 1.46 -11.40 11.42
N GLU A 115 2.50 -11.83 12.11
CA GLU A 115 2.39 -12.74 13.27
C GLU A 115 2.52 -11.99 14.59
N LYS A 116 3.05 -10.76 14.55
CA LYS A 116 3.21 -9.93 15.74
C LYS A 116 1.85 -9.57 16.32
N LEU A 117 1.71 -9.82 17.61
CA LEU A 117 0.54 -9.43 18.39
C LEU A 117 0.69 -7.97 18.87
N TRP A 118 -0.41 -7.26 18.81
CA TRP A 118 -0.52 -5.86 19.21
C TRP A 118 -1.66 -5.70 20.20
N GLU A 119 -1.37 -5.11 21.36
CA GLU A 119 -2.39 -4.69 22.33
C GLU A 119 -3.34 -3.71 21.63
N THR A 120 -4.60 -4.06 21.54
CA THR A 120 -5.58 -3.34 20.73
C THR A 120 -6.78 -2.96 21.57
N HIS A 121 -7.08 -1.66 21.60
CA HIS A 121 -8.25 -1.09 22.29
C HIS A 121 -9.29 -0.72 21.25
N ILE A 122 -10.46 -1.37 21.30
CA ILE A 122 -11.57 -1.11 20.38
C ILE A 122 -12.32 0.15 20.86
N THR A 123 -12.52 1.11 19.95
CA THR A 123 -13.11 2.43 20.29
C THR A 123 -14.56 2.58 19.86
N VAL A 124 -15.13 1.56 19.22
CA VAL A 124 -16.54 1.55 18.74
C VAL A 124 -17.32 0.43 19.37
N GLN A 125 -18.65 0.55 19.35
CA GLN A 125 -19.59 -0.42 19.90
C GLN A 125 -20.57 -0.90 18.82
N GLU A 126 -21.23 -2.04 19.06
CA GLU A 126 -22.31 -2.52 18.19
C GLU A 126 -23.44 -1.48 18.13
N GLY A 127 -23.89 -1.18 16.92
CA GLY A 127 -24.91 -0.17 16.67
C GLY A 127 -24.36 1.22 16.30
N ASP A 128 -23.05 1.47 16.48
CA ASP A 128 -22.47 2.76 16.12
C ASP A 128 -22.49 2.97 14.59
N GLU A 129 -22.80 4.19 14.18
CA GLU A 129 -22.64 4.62 12.79
C GLU A 129 -21.22 5.12 12.56
N VAL A 130 -20.53 4.54 11.58
CA VAL A 130 -19.15 4.86 11.23
C VAL A 130 -19.02 5.27 9.77
N ALA A 131 -18.14 6.20 9.51
CA ALA A 131 -17.83 6.70 8.18
C ALA A 131 -16.32 6.76 7.93
N GLY A 132 -15.90 6.97 6.69
CA GLY A 132 -14.49 7.06 6.35
C GLY A 132 -13.74 8.06 7.22
N GLY A 133 -12.68 7.60 7.86
CA GLY A 133 -11.90 8.36 8.84
C GLY A 133 -12.32 8.16 10.30
N SER A 134 -13.45 7.50 10.60
CA SER A 134 -13.79 7.10 11.97
C SER A 134 -12.70 6.18 12.53
N ILE A 135 -12.26 6.44 13.77
CA ILE A 135 -11.30 5.61 14.49
C ILE A 135 -12.08 4.43 15.08
N ILE A 136 -11.66 3.21 14.76
CA ILE A 136 -12.31 1.97 15.21
C ILE A 136 -11.51 1.22 16.27
N ALA A 137 -10.21 1.48 16.34
CA ALA A 137 -9.33 0.94 17.38
C ALA A 137 -8.09 1.81 17.56
N GLU A 138 -7.46 1.70 18.70
CA GLU A 138 -6.17 2.31 19.04
C GLU A 138 -5.17 1.25 19.48
N VAL A 139 -3.92 1.38 19.02
CA VAL A 139 -2.82 0.45 19.32
C VAL A 139 -1.62 1.27 19.81
N PRO A 140 -1.14 1.07 21.03
CA PRO A 140 0.09 1.68 21.52
C PRO A 140 1.31 1.13 20.76
N GLU A 141 1.68 1.78 19.67
CA GLU A 141 2.77 1.28 18.79
C GLU A 141 4.16 1.58 19.39
N THR A 142 4.31 2.74 20.01
CA THR A 142 5.51 3.13 20.75
C THR A 142 5.12 3.82 22.06
N LYS A 143 6.10 4.14 22.93
CA LYS A 143 5.85 4.87 24.18
C LYS A 143 5.19 6.24 23.99
N SER A 144 5.34 6.84 22.80
CA SER A 144 4.87 8.20 22.50
C SER A 144 3.85 8.26 21.39
N ILE A 145 3.62 7.16 20.65
CA ILE A 145 2.74 7.16 19.48
C ILE A 145 1.71 6.04 19.62
N VAL A 146 0.46 6.43 19.52
CA VAL A 146 -0.68 5.54 19.42
C VAL A 146 -1.11 5.47 17.95
N HIS A 147 -1.06 4.27 17.38
CA HIS A 147 -1.59 4.02 16.05
C HIS A 147 -3.11 4.01 16.11
N ARG A 148 -3.75 4.77 15.23
CA ARG A 148 -5.21 4.85 15.11
C ARG A 148 -5.67 4.10 13.89
N VAL A 149 -6.38 3.01 14.12
CA VAL A 149 -7.00 2.22 13.05
C VAL A 149 -8.24 2.97 12.57
N MET A 150 -8.21 3.44 11.32
CA MET A 150 -9.28 4.24 10.75
C MET A 150 -10.02 3.49 9.65
N LEU A 151 -11.32 3.75 9.56
CA LEU A 151 -12.14 3.27 8.45
C LEU A 151 -11.67 3.90 7.12
N PRO A 152 -11.49 3.11 6.05
CA PRO A 152 -11.08 3.65 4.76
C PRO A 152 -12.04 4.71 4.23
N PRO A 153 -11.56 5.74 3.50
CA PRO A 153 -12.43 6.73 2.84
C PRO A 153 -13.41 6.05 1.89
N GLY A 154 -14.64 6.54 1.88
CA GLY A 154 -15.70 6.01 1.03
C GLY A 154 -16.38 4.75 1.55
N VAL A 155 -16.00 4.28 2.74
CA VAL A 155 -16.68 3.20 3.46
C VAL A 155 -17.48 3.82 4.60
N SER A 156 -18.74 3.46 4.71
CA SER A 156 -19.65 3.87 5.80
C SER A 156 -20.64 2.78 6.10
N GLY A 157 -21.14 2.75 7.31
CA GLY A 157 -22.10 1.73 7.74
C GLY A 157 -22.33 1.71 9.24
N THR A 158 -23.02 0.69 9.69
CA THR A 158 -23.31 0.44 11.11
C THR A 158 -22.48 -0.73 11.61
N VAL A 159 -21.88 -0.59 12.77
CA VAL A 159 -21.12 -1.67 13.43
C VAL A 159 -22.07 -2.79 13.84
N THR A 160 -21.79 -4.01 13.41
CA THR A 160 -22.62 -5.19 13.70
C THR A 160 -21.98 -6.18 14.66
N ALA A 161 -20.64 -6.15 14.75
CA ALA A 161 -19.91 -6.95 15.74
C ALA A 161 -18.55 -6.32 16.02
N VAL A 162 -18.10 -6.43 17.25
CA VAL A 162 -16.77 -6.00 17.72
C VAL A 162 -16.12 -7.12 18.52
N LYS A 163 -14.80 -7.26 18.40
CA LYS A 163 -14.02 -8.09 19.31
C LYS A 163 -13.76 -7.32 20.62
N PRO A 164 -13.55 -8.01 21.75
CA PRO A 164 -13.12 -7.35 22.98
C PRO A 164 -11.71 -6.77 22.83
N ASP A 165 -11.31 -5.89 23.74
CA ASP A 165 -9.92 -5.46 23.86
C ASP A 165 -9.01 -6.67 24.08
N GLY A 166 -7.83 -6.67 23.46
CA GLY A 166 -6.91 -7.80 23.55
C GLY A 166 -5.76 -7.72 22.54
N ASP A 167 -5.01 -8.80 22.48
CA ASP A 167 -3.85 -8.91 21.58
C ASP A 167 -4.28 -9.53 20.24
N TYR A 168 -4.08 -8.78 19.17
CA TYR A 168 -4.44 -9.18 17.81
C TYR A 168 -3.28 -8.97 16.84
N THR A 169 -3.25 -9.76 15.80
CA THR A 169 -2.39 -9.52 14.64
C THR A 169 -2.99 -8.46 13.73
N ILE A 170 -2.18 -7.88 12.85
CA ILE A 170 -2.68 -6.90 11.87
C ILE A 170 -3.67 -7.49 10.86
N CYS A 171 -3.76 -8.83 10.76
CA CYS A 171 -4.64 -9.55 9.85
C CYS A 171 -5.95 -9.98 10.51
N ASP A 172 -6.04 -9.92 11.83
CA ASP A 172 -7.25 -10.31 12.55
C ASP A 172 -8.40 -9.35 12.27
N GLU A 173 -9.58 -9.91 12.07
CA GLU A 173 -10.82 -9.14 11.97
C GLU A 173 -11.22 -8.65 13.36
N ILE A 174 -11.20 -7.33 13.58
CA ILE A 174 -11.48 -6.72 14.90
C ILE A 174 -12.87 -6.10 14.98
N VAL A 175 -13.40 -5.59 13.87
CA VAL A 175 -14.72 -4.96 13.79
C VAL A 175 -15.42 -5.42 12.52
N THR A 176 -16.71 -5.67 12.58
CA THR A 176 -17.54 -5.96 11.41
C THR A 176 -18.59 -4.88 11.25
N ILE A 177 -18.78 -4.39 10.05
CA ILE A 177 -19.79 -3.38 9.73
C ILE A 177 -20.76 -3.89 8.66
N ARG A 178 -21.99 -3.44 8.73
CA ARG A 178 -22.95 -3.50 7.63
C ARG A 178 -22.83 -2.21 6.85
N THR A 179 -22.36 -2.29 5.62
CA THR A 179 -22.15 -1.13 4.75
C THR A 179 -23.48 -0.56 4.24
N THR A 180 -23.49 0.70 3.85
CA THR A 180 -24.69 1.40 3.37
C THR A 180 -25.27 0.83 2.08
N ASP A 181 -24.47 0.07 1.30
CA ASP A 181 -24.92 -0.68 0.12
C ASP A 181 -25.53 -2.07 0.47
N GLY A 182 -25.66 -2.39 1.76
CA GLY A 182 -26.27 -3.61 2.27
C GLY A 182 -25.32 -4.79 2.43
N GLY A 183 -24.04 -4.63 2.09
CA GLY A 183 -23.00 -5.65 2.29
C GLY A 183 -22.54 -5.75 3.74
N THR A 184 -21.78 -6.80 4.04
CA THR A 184 -21.03 -6.94 5.30
C THR A 184 -19.55 -6.85 5.02
N ARG A 185 -18.81 -6.09 5.83
CA ARG A 185 -17.38 -5.94 5.71
C ARG A 185 -16.68 -6.13 7.04
N ALA A 186 -15.75 -7.07 7.07
CA ALA A 186 -14.83 -7.24 8.17
C ALA A 186 -13.66 -6.26 8.03
N LEU A 187 -13.25 -5.68 9.13
CA LEU A 187 -12.19 -4.68 9.22
C LEU A 187 -11.04 -5.23 10.07
N THR A 188 -9.84 -5.07 9.56
CA THR A 188 -8.58 -5.42 10.23
C THR A 188 -7.81 -4.15 10.58
N MET A 189 -6.65 -4.27 11.22
CA MET A 189 -5.77 -3.11 11.46
C MET A 189 -5.07 -2.64 10.19
N THR A 190 -5.10 -3.42 9.10
CA THR A 190 -4.41 -3.10 7.84
C THR A 190 -5.27 -2.26 6.91
N GLN A 191 -4.69 -1.20 6.36
CA GLN A 191 -5.28 -0.38 5.32
C GLN A 191 -4.34 -0.29 4.13
N GLU A 192 -4.81 -0.63 2.93
CA GLU A 192 -4.08 -0.36 1.69
C GLU A 192 -4.37 1.05 1.20
N TRP A 193 -3.31 1.79 0.90
CA TRP A 193 -3.43 3.17 0.43
C TRP A 193 -2.65 3.40 -0.86
N PRO A 194 -3.31 3.84 -1.96
CA PRO A 194 -2.62 4.19 -3.20
C PRO A 194 -1.69 5.39 -2.98
N ILE A 195 -0.39 5.23 -3.28
CA ILE A 195 0.63 6.24 -2.98
C ILE A 195 0.41 7.59 -3.67
N ARG A 196 -0.26 7.58 -4.83
CA ARG A 196 -0.56 8.80 -5.59
C ARG A 196 -1.86 9.48 -5.18
N LYS A 197 -2.64 8.87 -4.29
CA LYS A 197 -3.87 9.45 -3.79
C LYS A 197 -3.59 10.21 -2.49
N PRO A 198 -3.77 11.55 -2.45
CA PRO A 198 -3.59 12.29 -1.21
C PRO A 198 -4.59 11.81 -0.15
N ARG A 199 -4.15 11.80 1.10
CA ARG A 199 -5.07 11.50 2.20
C ARG A 199 -6.05 12.65 2.37
N PRO A 200 -7.34 12.36 2.64
CA PRO A 200 -8.31 13.40 2.90
C PRO A 200 -7.95 14.16 4.18
N VAL A 201 -8.10 15.46 4.15
CA VAL A 201 -7.89 16.34 5.31
C VAL A 201 -9.15 17.16 5.53
N LYS A 202 -9.47 17.44 6.80
CA LYS A 202 -10.59 18.31 7.15
C LYS A 202 -10.24 19.76 6.84
N ASP A 203 -9.07 20.20 7.31
CA ASP A 203 -8.59 21.55 7.17
C ASP A 203 -7.12 21.56 6.74
N ARG A 204 -6.76 22.53 5.92
CA ARG A 204 -5.36 22.79 5.57
C ARG A 204 -4.91 24.02 6.31
N TYR A 205 -3.95 23.85 7.23
CA TYR A 205 -3.36 24.98 7.96
C TYR A 205 -2.48 25.83 7.05
N PRO A 206 -2.46 27.16 7.23
CA PRO A 206 -1.52 28.02 6.52
C PRO A 206 -0.08 27.71 6.96
N ALA A 207 0.87 27.92 6.05
CA ALA A 207 2.28 27.77 6.33
C ALA A 207 2.82 29.03 7.05
N ASP A 208 2.44 29.21 8.30
CA ASP A 208 2.74 30.39 9.12
C ASP A 208 3.94 30.20 10.06
N ARG A 209 4.43 28.97 10.20
CA ARG A 209 5.57 28.61 11.04
C ARG A 209 6.71 28.07 10.18
N PRO A 210 7.82 28.81 10.03
CA PRO A 210 8.99 28.31 9.31
C PRO A 210 9.61 27.12 10.07
N LEU A 211 9.96 26.07 9.34
CA LEU A 211 10.76 24.98 9.88
C LEU A 211 12.21 25.42 9.94
N VAL A 212 12.74 25.58 11.16
CA VAL A 212 14.17 25.90 11.35
C VAL A 212 14.98 24.62 11.22
N THR A 213 15.66 24.45 10.09
CA THR A 213 16.45 23.25 9.78
C THR A 213 17.93 23.39 10.14
N GLY A 214 18.37 24.54 10.58
CA GLY A 214 19.75 24.86 10.88
C GLY A 214 20.32 25.98 10.00
N GLN A 215 21.62 26.23 10.15
CA GLN A 215 22.33 27.26 9.40
C GLN A 215 22.69 26.73 8.02
N ARG A 216 22.45 27.54 7.00
CA ARG A 216 22.97 27.25 5.65
C ARG A 216 24.49 27.49 5.65
N ILE A 217 25.25 26.46 5.28
CA ILE A 217 26.69 26.52 5.08
C ILE A 217 26.96 26.89 3.62
#